data_a13ee1af2b9214ee0a6475b0e6e1b2e8
#
_entry.id   a13ee1af2b9214ee0a6475b0e6e1b2e8
#
_cell.length_a   1.000
_cell.length_b   1.000
_cell.length_c   1.000
_cell.angle_alpha   90.00
_cell.angle_beta   90.00
_cell.angle_gamma   90.00
#
_symmetry.space_group_name_H-M   'P 1'
#
loop_
_entity.id
_entity.type
_entity.pdbx_description
1 polymer ?
#
loop_
_entity_poly.entity_id
_entity_poly.type
_entity_poly.pdbx_seq_one_letter_code
_entity_poly.pdbx_strand_id
1 'polypeptide(L)'
;MKKCLSLLLCNLFLAAAAQAQPATTSATTQAPMLTDQWKFSVTPYAWGMGITGSISHNDKSLGEVKLTPGDVLSDLKLAAMFVAEARNGRLGLYLDGVYGDLGQTTSKAVGRADLQASTNLRMTMLTLAPNYTLQDSPSFRLDGLIGARFMWQNATTTFSSPDLKQTATESSNLQIGAVVAGLKGRFDLGSSKYFVPFYVDAGVGQSSSFTSQAYLGIGRTFDWGDVSLVAKNVYYQFKPYNTTVDLNMFGAAIAATFRF
;
A
#
# COMPACT_ATOMS: atom_id res chain seq x y z
N MET A 1 -9.00 -11.31 -27.28
CA MET A 1 -8.98 -12.07 -26.03
C MET A 1 -8.80 -11.19 -24.77
N LYS A 2 -8.97 -9.84 -24.85
CA LYS A 2 -8.79 -8.89 -23.73
C LYS A 2 -10.08 -8.49 -22.98
N LYS A 3 -11.25 -9.01 -23.37
CA LYS A 3 -12.57 -8.60 -22.81
C LYS A 3 -13.18 -9.55 -21.77
N CYS A 4 -12.62 -10.73 -21.55
CA CYS A 4 -13.19 -11.70 -20.59
C CYS A 4 -12.60 -11.61 -19.16
N LEU A 5 -11.45 -10.96 -18.97
CA LEU A 5 -10.81 -10.90 -17.65
C LEU A 5 -11.43 -9.84 -16.72
N SER A 6 -12.01 -8.77 -17.30
CA SER A 6 -12.69 -7.71 -16.51
C SER A 6 -14.00 -8.17 -15.87
N LEU A 7 -14.65 -9.20 -16.39
CA LEU A 7 -15.90 -9.72 -15.82
C LEU A 7 -15.70 -10.69 -14.64
N LEU A 8 -14.54 -11.33 -14.54
CA LEU A 8 -14.26 -12.26 -13.44
C LEU A 8 -13.93 -11.53 -12.12
N LEU A 9 -13.28 -10.37 -12.19
CA LEU A 9 -13.00 -9.56 -10.99
C LEU A 9 -14.26 -8.92 -10.40
N CYS A 10 -15.24 -8.57 -11.25
CA CYS A 10 -16.52 -8.02 -10.78
C CYS A 10 -17.38 -9.05 -10.03
N ASN A 11 -17.30 -10.34 -10.39
CA ASN A 11 -18.10 -11.39 -9.78
C ASN A 11 -17.54 -11.88 -8.43
N LEU A 12 -16.24 -11.72 -8.13
CA LEU A 12 -15.70 -12.06 -6.81
C LEU A 12 -16.12 -11.05 -5.73
N PHE A 13 -16.38 -9.78 -6.11
CA PHE A 13 -16.85 -8.77 -5.16
C PHE A 13 -18.35 -8.89 -4.84
N LEU A 14 -19.16 -9.44 -5.74
CA LEU A 14 -20.61 -9.59 -5.50
C LEU A 14 -20.93 -10.80 -4.60
N ALA A 15 -20.11 -11.82 -4.53
CA ALA A 15 -20.36 -13.01 -3.70
C ALA A 15 -20.14 -12.77 -2.19
N ALA A 16 -19.32 -11.79 -1.82
CA ALA A 16 -19.10 -11.42 -0.40
C ALA A 16 -20.20 -10.53 0.18
N ALA A 17 -21.05 -9.90 -0.66
CA ALA A 17 -22.12 -9.00 -0.24
C ALA A 17 -23.42 -9.72 0.18
N ALA A 18 -23.55 -11.03 -0.05
CA ALA A 18 -24.83 -11.74 0.06
C ALA A 18 -25.12 -12.32 1.45
N GLN A 19 -24.28 -12.13 2.47
CA GLN A 19 -24.52 -12.66 3.82
C GLN A 19 -24.54 -11.61 4.94
N ALA A 20 -24.63 -10.34 4.62
CA ALA A 20 -24.90 -9.32 5.64
C ALA A 20 -26.39 -9.27 5.93
N GLN A 21 -26.87 -9.98 6.96
CA GLN A 21 -28.20 -9.76 7.50
C GLN A 21 -28.35 -8.31 7.95
N PRO A 22 -29.45 -7.62 7.60
CA PRO A 22 -29.66 -6.26 8.06
C PRO A 22 -29.95 -6.26 9.56
N ALA A 23 -28.99 -5.88 10.38
CA ALA A 23 -29.26 -5.42 11.72
C ALA A 23 -29.98 -4.06 11.59
N THR A 24 -31.29 -4.05 11.80
CA THR A 24 -32.09 -2.83 11.96
C THR A 24 -31.64 -2.13 13.24
N THR A 25 -30.66 -1.28 13.15
CA THR A 25 -30.31 -0.33 14.21
C THR A 25 -30.19 1.04 13.59
N SER A 26 -30.96 1.99 14.12
CA SER A 26 -30.97 3.40 13.72
C SER A 26 -29.56 3.92 13.56
N ALA A 27 -29.19 4.38 12.35
CA ALA A 27 -27.87 4.85 12.02
C ALA A 27 -27.55 6.14 12.82
N THR A 28 -26.93 5.96 13.97
CA THR A 28 -26.23 7.05 14.64
C THR A 28 -24.95 7.32 13.87
N THR A 29 -24.79 8.54 13.40
CA THR A 29 -23.68 9.04 12.55
C THR A 29 -22.35 9.13 13.31
N GLN A 30 -22.17 8.40 14.40
CA GLN A 30 -20.98 8.43 15.26
C GLN A 30 -20.05 7.26 14.96
N ALA A 31 -18.74 7.53 15.09
CA ALA A 31 -17.76 6.46 15.10
C ALA A 31 -18.18 5.39 16.13
N PRO A 32 -18.11 4.10 15.82
CA PRO A 32 -18.54 3.06 16.74
C PRO A 32 -17.76 3.19 18.06
N MET A 33 -18.47 3.45 19.16
CA MET A 33 -17.88 3.50 20.50
C MET A 33 -17.20 2.18 20.84
N LEU A 34 -16.19 2.25 21.72
CA LEU A 34 -15.49 1.07 22.21
C LEU A 34 -16.49 0.10 22.86
N THR A 35 -16.43 -1.15 22.46
CA THR A 35 -17.23 -2.24 23.05
C THR A 35 -16.29 -3.39 23.38
N ASP A 36 -16.60 -4.14 24.43
CA ASP A 36 -15.85 -5.36 24.82
C ASP A 36 -16.16 -6.57 23.93
N GLN A 37 -16.62 -6.31 22.70
CA GLN A 37 -16.85 -7.31 21.68
C GLN A 37 -15.86 -7.14 20.54
N TRP A 38 -15.45 -8.26 19.95
CA TRP A 38 -14.61 -8.24 18.78
C TRP A 38 -15.34 -7.60 17.61
N LYS A 39 -14.70 -6.62 17.00
CA LYS A 39 -15.10 -5.98 15.75
C LYS A 39 -14.00 -6.14 14.73
N PHE A 40 -14.40 -6.48 13.52
CA PHE A 40 -13.49 -6.65 12.41
C PHE A 40 -13.80 -5.64 11.32
N SER A 41 -12.78 -5.20 10.63
CA SER A 41 -12.95 -4.43 9.40
C SER A 41 -11.94 -4.85 8.35
N VAL A 42 -12.37 -4.77 7.09
CA VAL A 42 -11.50 -4.97 5.93
C VAL A 42 -11.71 -3.80 4.98
N THR A 43 -10.61 -3.24 4.54
CA THR A 43 -10.58 -2.05 3.69
C THR A 43 -9.75 -2.34 2.45
N PRO A 44 -10.31 -2.96 1.39
CA PRO A 44 -9.67 -2.95 0.09
C PRO A 44 -9.49 -1.50 -0.39
N TYR A 45 -8.35 -1.25 -1.05
CA TYR A 45 -8.09 0.06 -1.62
C TYR A 45 -7.31 -0.05 -2.95
N ALA A 46 -7.40 1.01 -3.75
CA ALA A 46 -6.59 1.19 -4.94
C ALA A 46 -5.74 2.46 -4.75
N TRP A 47 -4.43 2.32 -4.95
CA TRP A 47 -3.47 3.40 -4.77
C TRP A 47 -2.76 3.69 -6.09
N GLY A 48 -3.08 4.86 -6.68
CA GLY A 48 -2.42 5.39 -7.86
C GLY A 48 -1.12 6.08 -7.47
N MET A 49 -0.07 5.29 -7.21
CA MET A 49 1.22 5.81 -6.76
C MET A 49 2.16 6.09 -7.91
N GLY A 50 2.92 7.19 -7.79
CA GLY A 50 4.19 7.37 -8.48
C GLY A 50 5.33 6.87 -7.61
N ILE A 51 6.45 6.51 -8.23
CA ILE A 51 7.65 5.99 -7.56
C ILE A 51 8.82 6.88 -7.93
N THR A 52 9.53 7.38 -6.92
CA THR A 52 10.83 8.02 -7.11
C THR A 52 11.87 7.26 -6.30
N GLY A 53 13.01 6.97 -6.92
CA GLY A 53 14.11 6.27 -6.26
C GLY A 53 15.43 6.90 -6.62
N SER A 54 16.39 6.90 -5.69
CA SER A 54 17.76 7.33 -5.94
C SER A 54 18.74 6.34 -5.32
N ILE A 55 19.89 6.18 -5.98
CA ILE A 55 21.00 5.36 -5.51
C ILE A 55 22.24 6.24 -5.48
N SER A 56 22.91 6.29 -4.33
CA SER A 56 24.19 6.98 -4.19
C SER A 56 25.21 6.05 -3.51
N HIS A 57 26.49 6.18 -3.88
CA HIS A 57 27.61 5.46 -3.28
C HIS A 57 28.72 6.44 -2.91
N ASN A 58 29.17 6.45 -1.65
CA ASN A 58 30.12 7.45 -1.12
C ASN A 58 29.68 8.88 -1.47
N ASP A 59 28.41 9.22 -1.24
CA ASP A 59 27.76 10.53 -1.50
C ASP A 59 27.74 10.96 -2.98
N LYS A 60 28.09 10.08 -3.92
CA LYS A 60 27.93 10.33 -5.35
C LYS A 60 26.70 9.66 -5.89
N SER A 61 25.82 10.43 -6.57
CA SER A 61 24.65 9.86 -7.24
C SER A 61 25.10 8.89 -8.35
N LEU A 62 24.53 7.68 -8.31
CA LEU A 62 24.71 6.65 -9.34
C LEU A 62 23.53 6.59 -10.31
N GLY A 63 22.36 7.07 -9.89
CA GLY A 63 21.17 7.07 -10.73
C GLY A 63 19.90 7.43 -9.97
N GLU A 64 18.92 7.84 -10.73
CA GLU A 64 17.57 8.16 -10.25
C GLU A 64 16.54 7.45 -11.11
N VAL A 65 15.45 7.02 -10.50
CA VAL A 65 14.28 6.45 -11.16
C VAL A 65 13.07 7.31 -10.80
N LYS A 66 12.30 7.66 -11.81
CA LYS A 66 11.04 8.39 -11.61
C LYS A 66 9.97 7.77 -12.50
N LEU A 67 8.97 7.17 -11.86
CA LEU A 67 7.78 6.63 -12.51
C LEU A 67 6.57 7.45 -12.07
N THR A 68 5.81 7.96 -13.02
CA THR A 68 4.54 8.62 -12.72
C THR A 68 3.48 7.58 -12.37
N PRO A 69 2.34 7.97 -11.75
CA PRO A 69 1.22 7.06 -11.54
C PRO A 69 0.70 6.40 -12.83
N GLY A 70 0.78 7.14 -13.95
CA GLY A 70 0.42 6.62 -15.28
C GLY A 70 1.36 5.50 -15.74
N ASP A 71 2.68 5.68 -15.55
CA ASP A 71 3.69 4.67 -15.90
C ASP A 71 3.49 3.40 -15.06
N VAL A 72 3.32 3.57 -13.73
CA VAL A 72 3.06 2.43 -12.82
C VAL A 72 1.79 1.69 -13.22
N LEU A 73 0.73 2.40 -13.58
CA LEU A 73 -0.53 1.78 -13.97
C LEU A 73 -0.44 1.08 -15.32
N SER A 74 0.31 1.64 -16.28
CA SER A 74 0.50 1.02 -17.61
C SER A 74 1.28 -0.29 -17.55
N ASP A 75 2.23 -0.38 -16.63
CA ASP A 75 3.11 -1.53 -16.44
C ASP A 75 2.53 -2.56 -15.46
N LEU A 76 1.40 -2.22 -14.80
CA LEU A 76 0.78 -3.04 -13.78
C LEU A 76 0.11 -4.29 -14.38
N LYS A 77 0.58 -5.46 -13.97
CA LYS A 77 0.00 -6.77 -14.30
C LYS A 77 -1.05 -7.21 -13.28
N LEU A 78 -0.71 -7.01 -11.99
CA LEU A 78 -1.55 -7.39 -10.87
C LEU A 78 -1.24 -6.51 -9.66
N ALA A 79 -2.29 -6.12 -8.92
CA ALA A 79 -2.16 -5.48 -7.62
C ALA A 79 -3.21 -6.04 -6.66
N ALA A 80 -2.84 -6.12 -5.39
CA ALA A 80 -3.76 -6.37 -4.28
C ALA A 80 -3.36 -5.47 -3.11
N MET A 81 -4.31 -4.67 -2.62
CA MET A 81 -4.05 -3.71 -1.55
C MET A 81 -5.21 -3.73 -0.56
N PHE A 82 -4.91 -3.92 0.71
CA PHE A 82 -5.94 -3.95 1.73
C PHE A 82 -5.40 -3.57 3.11
N VAL A 83 -6.29 -3.05 3.94
CA VAL A 83 -6.09 -2.93 5.39
C VAL A 83 -7.09 -3.85 6.06
N ALA A 84 -6.66 -4.57 7.10
CA ALA A 84 -7.53 -5.33 7.98
C ALA A 84 -7.29 -4.90 9.43
N GLU A 85 -8.38 -4.81 10.19
CA GLU A 85 -8.32 -4.53 11.63
C GLU A 85 -9.20 -5.51 12.40
N ALA A 86 -8.69 -5.93 13.56
CA ALA A 86 -9.44 -6.58 14.60
C ALA A 86 -9.35 -5.75 15.87
N ARG A 87 -10.47 -5.53 16.58
CA ARG A 87 -10.51 -4.68 17.77
C ARG A 87 -11.40 -5.28 18.84
N ASN A 88 -10.94 -5.19 20.08
CA ASN A 88 -11.71 -5.50 21.28
C ASN A 88 -11.42 -4.43 22.34
N GLY A 89 -12.44 -3.64 22.69
CA GLY A 89 -12.27 -2.48 23.55
C GLY A 89 -11.21 -1.52 23.02
N ARG A 90 -10.23 -1.20 23.85
CA ARG A 90 -9.10 -0.31 23.48
C ARG A 90 -7.99 -1.01 22.71
N LEU A 91 -7.94 -2.34 22.73
CA LEU A 91 -6.91 -3.10 22.04
C LEU A 91 -7.33 -3.40 20.61
N GLY A 92 -6.38 -3.34 19.68
CA GLY A 92 -6.58 -3.71 18.30
C GLY A 92 -5.33 -4.31 17.66
N LEU A 93 -5.54 -4.88 16.51
CA LEU A 93 -4.49 -5.37 15.61
C LEU A 93 -4.74 -4.76 14.24
N TYR A 94 -3.72 -4.13 13.69
CA TYR A 94 -3.72 -3.49 12.38
C TYR A 94 -2.81 -4.25 11.42
N LEU A 95 -3.30 -4.49 10.21
CA LEU A 95 -2.57 -5.10 9.11
C LEU A 95 -2.77 -4.25 7.86
N ASP A 96 -1.69 -3.78 7.21
CA ASP A 96 -1.72 -3.12 5.90
C ASP A 96 -0.87 -3.93 4.92
N GLY A 97 -1.47 -4.43 3.86
CA GLY A 97 -0.85 -5.24 2.83
C GLY A 97 -0.93 -4.58 1.46
N VAL A 98 0.23 -4.50 0.78
CA VAL A 98 0.34 -4.04 -0.60
C VAL A 98 1.12 -5.07 -1.39
N TYR A 99 0.56 -5.53 -2.48
CA TYR A 99 1.22 -6.36 -3.48
C TYR A 99 1.11 -5.69 -4.85
N GLY A 100 2.20 -5.68 -5.60
CA GLY A 100 2.25 -5.20 -6.98
C GLY A 100 3.20 -6.05 -7.83
N ASP A 101 2.75 -6.40 -9.04
CA ASP A 101 3.55 -7.05 -10.08
C ASP A 101 3.52 -6.13 -11.31
N LEU A 102 4.69 -5.57 -11.64
CA LEU A 102 4.91 -4.66 -12.75
C LEU A 102 5.75 -5.35 -13.82
N GLY A 103 5.48 -5.07 -15.08
CA GLY A 103 6.28 -5.61 -16.16
C GLY A 103 6.36 -4.70 -17.35
N GLN A 104 7.58 -4.32 -17.70
CA GLN A 104 7.87 -3.45 -18.83
C GLN A 104 8.81 -4.14 -19.80
N THR A 105 8.58 -3.95 -21.10
CA THR A 105 9.50 -4.38 -22.15
C THR A 105 9.88 -3.15 -22.97
N THR A 106 11.18 -2.89 -23.06
CA THR A 106 11.74 -1.82 -23.87
C THR A 106 12.59 -2.42 -24.97
N SER A 107 12.38 -1.97 -26.21
CA SER A 107 13.18 -2.37 -27.37
C SER A 107 13.99 -1.19 -27.86
N LYS A 108 15.26 -1.41 -28.15
CA LYS A 108 16.15 -0.40 -28.72
C LYS A 108 17.00 -1.02 -29.84
N ALA A 109 16.93 -0.41 -31.01
CA ALA A 109 17.83 -0.77 -32.10
C ALA A 109 19.24 -0.25 -31.82
N VAL A 110 20.24 -1.14 -31.87
CA VAL A 110 21.67 -0.81 -31.73
C VAL A 110 22.41 -1.35 -32.96
N GLY A 111 22.70 -0.46 -33.88
CA GLY A 111 23.28 -0.83 -35.17
C GLY A 111 22.29 -1.62 -36.02
N ARG A 112 22.61 -2.90 -36.34
CA ARG A 112 21.76 -3.82 -37.07
C ARG A 112 21.04 -4.84 -36.20
N ALA A 113 21.21 -4.78 -34.89
CA ALA A 113 20.61 -5.70 -33.95
C ALA A 113 19.53 -5.01 -33.09
N ASP A 114 18.38 -5.64 -32.94
CA ASP A 114 17.34 -5.24 -32.01
C ASP A 114 17.66 -5.84 -30.63
N LEU A 115 17.87 -4.95 -29.66
CA LEU A 115 18.04 -5.33 -28.25
C LEU A 115 16.72 -5.08 -27.51
N GLN A 116 16.25 -6.10 -26.82
CA GLN A 116 15.07 -6.03 -25.96
C GLN A 116 15.50 -6.21 -24.50
N ALA A 117 15.01 -5.34 -23.64
CA ALA A 117 15.11 -5.49 -22.19
C ALA A 117 13.70 -5.64 -21.63
N SER A 118 13.42 -6.78 -21.02
CA SER A 118 12.17 -7.06 -20.33
C SER A 118 12.42 -7.10 -18.83
N THR A 119 11.81 -6.17 -18.09
CA THR A 119 11.94 -6.06 -16.64
C THR A 119 10.63 -6.42 -15.98
N ASN A 120 10.70 -7.34 -15.01
CA ASN A 120 9.60 -7.68 -14.11
C ASN A 120 10.00 -7.26 -12.70
N LEU A 121 9.12 -6.50 -12.05
CA LEU A 121 9.29 -6.04 -10.68
C LEU A 121 8.10 -6.49 -9.83
N ARG A 122 8.34 -7.34 -8.84
CA ARG A 122 7.36 -7.71 -7.84
C ARG A 122 7.72 -7.05 -6.53
N MET A 123 6.73 -6.42 -5.89
CA MET A 123 6.89 -5.79 -4.60
C MET A 123 5.76 -6.21 -3.67
N THR A 124 6.12 -6.60 -2.46
CA THR A 124 5.18 -6.86 -1.37
C THR A 124 5.58 -6.00 -0.19
N MET A 125 4.64 -5.27 0.38
CA MET A 125 4.80 -4.56 1.65
C MET A 125 3.75 -5.06 2.63
N LEU A 126 4.17 -5.31 3.87
CA LEU A 126 3.30 -5.76 4.94
C LEU A 126 3.64 -5.00 6.21
N THR A 127 2.66 -4.33 6.81
CA THR A 127 2.76 -3.73 8.14
C THR A 127 1.82 -4.48 9.08
N LEU A 128 2.34 -5.01 10.18
CA LEU A 128 1.56 -5.65 11.24
C LEU A 128 1.85 -4.91 12.55
N ALA A 129 0.81 -4.37 13.19
CA ALA A 129 0.97 -3.58 14.40
C ALA A 129 -0.21 -3.75 15.35
N PRO A 130 -0.02 -4.29 16.57
CA PRO A 130 -0.93 -4.04 17.66
C PRO A 130 -1.10 -2.54 17.86
N ASN A 131 -2.32 -2.13 18.21
CA ASN A 131 -2.66 -0.75 18.49
C ASN A 131 -3.47 -0.62 19.76
N TYR A 132 -3.40 0.54 20.37
CA TYR A 132 -4.14 0.89 21.58
C TYR A 132 -4.83 2.23 21.40
N THR A 133 -6.12 2.30 21.73
CA THR A 133 -6.89 3.54 21.67
C THR A 133 -6.52 4.45 22.82
N LEU A 134 -5.81 5.53 22.50
CA LEU A 134 -5.38 6.58 23.42
C LEU A 134 -6.56 7.50 23.76
N GLN A 135 -7.36 7.86 22.77
CA GLN A 135 -8.54 8.70 22.92
C GLN A 135 -9.70 8.16 22.07
N ASP A 136 -10.89 8.15 22.64
CA ASP A 136 -12.15 7.83 21.96
C ASP A 136 -13.22 8.81 22.42
N SER A 137 -13.72 9.59 21.48
CA SER A 137 -14.81 10.55 21.69
C SER A 137 -15.75 10.51 20.49
N PRO A 138 -16.95 11.07 20.56
CA PRO A 138 -17.91 11.02 19.46
C PRO A 138 -17.41 11.60 18.13
N SER A 139 -16.45 12.54 18.19
CA SER A 139 -15.92 13.21 16.99
C SER A 139 -14.47 12.87 16.69
N PHE A 140 -13.75 12.15 17.59
CA PHE A 140 -12.33 11.91 17.40
C PHE A 140 -11.88 10.60 18.03
N ARG A 141 -11.19 9.78 17.23
CA ARG A 141 -10.49 8.59 17.70
C ARG A 141 -9.01 8.71 17.36
N LEU A 142 -8.17 8.37 18.34
CA LEU A 142 -6.73 8.29 18.23
C LEU A 142 -6.23 6.96 18.77
N ASP A 143 -5.52 6.22 17.94
CA ASP A 143 -4.84 4.99 18.30
C ASP A 143 -3.31 5.19 18.19
N GLY A 144 -2.57 4.76 19.20
CA GLY A 144 -1.13 4.56 19.11
C GLY A 144 -0.84 3.13 18.64
N LEU A 145 0.18 2.95 17.83
CA LEU A 145 0.58 1.65 17.32
C LEU A 145 2.10 1.45 17.39
N ILE A 146 2.50 0.20 17.59
CA ILE A 146 3.88 -0.24 17.48
C ILE A 146 3.88 -1.62 16.82
N GLY A 147 4.80 -1.85 15.88
CA GLY A 147 4.77 -3.12 15.14
C GLY A 147 5.96 -3.32 14.24
N ALA A 148 5.78 -4.10 13.19
CA ALA A 148 6.80 -4.38 12.21
C ALA A 148 6.28 -4.12 10.78
N ARG A 149 7.17 -3.60 9.95
CA ARG A 149 6.97 -3.42 8.52
C ARG A 149 8.01 -4.23 7.77
N PHE A 150 7.54 -4.97 6.77
CA PHE A 150 8.37 -5.76 5.89
C PHE A 150 8.18 -5.30 4.45
N MET A 151 9.25 -5.30 3.68
CA MET A 151 9.21 -5.11 2.23
C MET A 151 10.03 -6.22 1.59
N TRP A 152 9.45 -6.89 0.60
CA TRP A 152 10.11 -7.84 -0.28
C TRP A 152 10.01 -7.31 -1.70
N GLN A 153 11.13 -7.25 -2.39
CA GLN A 153 11.20 -6.82 -3.78
C GLN A 153 12.02 -7.82 -4.56
N ASN A 154 11.48 -8.27 -5.69
CA ASN A 154 12.16 -9.13 -6.64
C ASN A 154 12.13 -8.44 -8.00
N ALA A 155 13.30 -8.10 -8.52
CA ALA A 155 13.47 -7.53 -9.85
C ALA A 155 14.21 -8.52 -10.73
N THR A 156 13.66 -8.80 -11.92
CA THR A 156 14.30 -9.65 -12.93
C THR A 156 14.31 -8.90 -14.25
N THR A 157 15.49 -8.70 -14.81
CA THR A 157 15.68 -8.10 -16.13
C THR A 157 16.27 -9.12 -17.10
N THR A 158 15.57 -9.37 -18.19
CA THR A 158 16.02 -10.25 -19.25
C THR A 158 16.38 -9.39 -20.47
N PHE A 159 17.64 -9.48 -20.87
CA PHE A 159 18.14 -8.89 -22.11
C PHE A 159 18.11 -9.95 -23.18
N SER A 160 17.53 -9.66 -24.32
CA SER A 160 17.49 -10.57 -25.48
C SER A 160 17.82 -9.83 -26.77
N SER A 161 18.53 -10.52 -27.65
CA SER A 161 18.73 -10.09 -29.03
C SER A 161 18.23 -11.19 -29.95
N PRO A 162 17.03 -11.03 -30.56
CA PRO A 162 16.49 -12.02 -31.48
C PRO A 162 17.42 -12.30 -32.66
N ASP A 163 18.12 -11.28 -33.17
CA ASP A 163 19.04 -11.38 -34.29
C ASP A 163 20.30 -12.20 -33.97
N LEU A 164 20.81 -12.07 -32.74
CA LEU A 164 21.99 -12.77 -32.26
C LEU A 164 21.68 -14.07 -31.52
N LYS A 165 20.39 -14.38 -31.30
CA LYS A 165 19.89 -15.55 -30.51
C LYS A 165 20.55 -15.66 -29.16
N GLN A 166 20.82 -14.51 -28.51
CA GLN A 166 21.44 -14.42 -27.20
C GLN A 166 20.45 -13.89 -26.18
N THR A 167 20.51 -14.44 -24.97
CA THR A 167 19.69 -14.02 -23.84
C THR A 167 20.56 -14.02 -22.57
N ALA A 168 20.47 -12.95 -21.79
CA ALA A 168 21.08 -12.83 -20.48
C ALA A 168 19.99 -12.39 -19.46
N THR A 169 19.98 -12.98 -18.27
CA THR A 169 19.02 -12.66 -17.22
C THR A 169 19.74 -12.30 -15.94
N GLU A 170 19.39 -11.14 -15.40
CA GLU A 170 19.86 -10.65 -14.11
C GLU A 170 18.69 -10.56 -13.14
N SER A 171 18.90 -11.03 -11.91
CA SER A 171 17.89 -10.99 -10.86
C SER A 171 18.43 -10.38 -9.57
N SER A 172 17.65 -9.53 -8.95
CA SER A 172 17.95 -8.89 -7.67
C SER A 172 16.78 -9.09 -6.70
N ASN A 173 17.12 -9.48 -5.46
CA ASN A 173 16.18 -9.68 -4.39
C ASN A 173 16.54 -8.75 -3.23
N LEU A 174 15.54 -8.02 -2.73
CA LEU A 174 15.68 -7.14 -1.59
C LEU A 174 14.65 -7.50 -0.53
N GLN A 175 15.10 -7.60 0.72
CA GLN A 175 14.23 -7.78 1.88
C GLN A 175 14.61 -6.77 2.95
N ILE A 176 13.61 -6.04 3.45
CA ILE A 176 13.78 -5.04 4.50
C ILE A 176 12.75 -5.32 5.58
N GLY A 177 13.22 -5.39 6.84
CA GLY A 177 12.37 -5.43 8.02
C GLY A 177 12.68 -4.24 8.92
N ALA A 178 11.65 -3.59 9.44
CA ALA A 178 11.76 -2.45 10.34
C ALA A 178 10.74 -2.57 11.48
N VAL A 179 11.13 -2.14 12.68
CA VAL A 179 10.20 -1.86 13.77
C VAL A 179 9.64 -0.47 13.53
N VAL A 180 8.32 -0.32 13.61
CA VAL A 180 7.61 0.94 13.37
C VAL A 180 6.80 1.34 14.59
N ALA A 181 6.67 2.64 14.83
CA ALA A 181 5.75 3.20 15.81
C ALA A 181 5.03 4.39 15.18
N GLY A 182 3.76 4.60 15.56
CA GLY A 182 2.98 5.64 14.92
C GLY A 182 1.62 5.89 15.57
N LEU A 183 0.86 6.71 14.90
CA LEU A 183 -0.49 7.13 15.28
C LEU A 183 -1.42 6.95 14.08
N LYS A 184 -2.63 6.54 14.35
CA LYS A 184 -3.72 6.53 13.37
C LYS A 184 -5.00 7.00 14.01
N GLY A 185 -5.90 7.52 13.21
CA GLY A 185 -7.16 7.97 13.77
C GLY A 185 -8.15 8.45 12.72
N ARG A 186 -9.23 8.95 13.27
CA ARG A 186 -10.35 9.49 12.53
C ARG A 186 -10.91 10.69 13.27
N PHE A 187 -11.17 11.75 12.53
CA PHE A 187 -11.87 12.93 13.01
C PHE A 187 -13.19 13.06 12.25
N ASP A 188 -14.33 12.96 12.95
CA ASP A 188 -15.65 13.09 12.36
C ASP A 188 -16.05 14.58 12.29
N LEU A 189 -16.53 15.03 11.12
CA LEU A 189 -16.83 16.44 10.84
C LEU A 189 -18.25 16.80 11.34
N GLY A 190 -18.37 17.02 12.63
CA GLY A 190 -19.63 17.39 13.29
C GLY A 190 -20.71 16.30 13.15
N SER A 191 -21.96 16.71 12.92
CA SER A 191 -23.07 15.79 12.69
C SER A 191 -23.17 15.26 11.25
N SER A 192 -22.21 15.60 10.39
CA SER A 192 -22.18 15.14 9.01
C SER A 192 -21.72 13.69 8.92
N LYS A 193 -22.02 13.04 7.79
CA LYS A 193 -21.48 11.70 7.49
C LYS A 193 -20.03 11.73 7.00
N TYR A 194 -19.35 12.88 7.02
CA TYR A 194 -17.99 13.04 6.55
C TYR A 194 -16.97 12.95 7.69
N PHE A 195 -15.78 12.45 7.39
CA PHE A 195 -14.68 12.31 8.33
C PHE A 195 -13.32 12.49 7.66
N VAL A 196 -12.30 12.74 8.47
CA VAL A 196 -10.91 12.83 8.06
C VAL A 196 -10.16 11.66 8.66
N PRO A 197 -9.79 10.63 7.87
CA PRO A 197 -8.89 9.57 8.31
C PRO A 197 -7.45 10.04 8.22
N PHE A 198 -6.62 9.63 9.18
CA PHE A 198 -5.19 9.90 9.15
C PHE A 198 -4.38 8.75 9.71
N TYR A 199 -3.14 8.69 9.28
CA TYR A 199 -2.12 7.73 9.73
C TYR A 199 -0.74 8.34 9.58
N VAL A 200 0.12 8.10 10.53
CA VAL A 200 1.55 8.43 10.43
C VAL A 200 2.35 7.44 11.25
N ASP A 201 3.41 6.91 10.68
CA ASP A 201 4.41 6.13 11.40
C ASP A 201 5.82 6.43 10.92
N ALA A 202 6.78 6.03 11.72
CA ALA A 202 8.18 5.96 11.36
C ALA A 202 8.82 4.72 11.99
N GLY A 203 9.85 4.21 11.35
CA GLY A 203 10.53 3.02 11.83
C GLY A 203 11.98 2.92 11.40
N VAL A 204 12.69 2.09 12.12
CA VAL A 204 14.10 1.77 11.87
C VAL A 204 14.28 0.26 11.79
N GLY A 205 15.21 -0.18 10.99
CA GLY A 205 15.45 -1.60 10.75
C GLY A 205 16.92 -1.94 10.56
N GLN A 206 17.17 -3.11 9.98
CA GLN A 206 18.51 -3.59 9.71
C GLN A 206 19.25 -2.68 8.73
N SER A 207 20.59 -2.72 8.78
CA SER A 207 21.48 -1.95 7.88
C SER A 207 21.18 -0.45 7.87
N SER A 208 20.91 0.14 9.04
CA SER A 208 20.54 1.55 9.19
C SER A 208 19.39 1.96 8.28
N SER A 209 18.45 1.05 8.04
CA SER A 209 17.23 1.36 7.26
C SER A 209 16.27 2.23 8.07
N PHE A 210 15.65 3.15 7.36
CA PHE A 210 14.57 3.99 7.86
C PHE A 210 13.34 3.82 6.96
N THR A 211 12.16 3.82 7.55
CA THR A 211 10.89 3.84 6.79
C THR A 211 9.90 4.77 7.46
N SER A 212 9.05 5.39 6.67
CA SER A 212 7.90 6.12 7.18
C SER A 212 6.70 5.93 6.27
N GLN A 213 5.52 6.04 6.84
CA GLN A 213 4.27 6.04 6.10
C GLN A 213 3.35 7.11 6.66
N ALA A 214 2.67 7.82 5.77
CA ALA A 214 1.63 8.76 6.16
C ALA A 214 0.48 8.71 5.16
N TYR A 215 -0.74 8.89 5.65
CA TYR A 215 -1.87 9.26 4.82
C TYR A 215 -2.79 10.24 5.53
N LEU A 216 -3.45 11.07 4.75
CA LEU A 216 -4.48 12.01 5.18
C LEU A 216 -5.51 12.16 4.05
N GLY A 217 -6.77 12.29 4.39
CA GLY A 217 -7.79 12.46 3.38
C GLY A 217 -9.16 12.81 3.91
N ILE A 218 -10.18 12.55 3.11
CA ILE A 218 -11.59 12.72 3.46
C ILE A 218 -12.35 11.44 3.16
N GLY A 219 -13.28 11.09 4.02
CA GLY A 219 -14.16 9.95 3.85
C GLY A 219 -15.61 10.31 4.13
N ARG A 220 -16.49 9.42 3.70
CA ARG A 220 -17.93 9.48 3.98
C ARG A 220 -18.41 8.13 4.47
N THR A 221 -19.22 8.15 5.52
CA THR A 221 -19.90 6.98 6.08
C THR A 221 -21.21 6.73 5.35
N PHE A 222 -21.45 5.47 5.00
CA PHE A 222 -22.67 4.93 4.43
C PHE A 222 -23.22 3.84 5.37
N ASP A 223 -24.42 3.35 5.13
CA ASP A 223 -25.06 2.35 5.98
C ASP A 223 -24.32 0.98 5.95
N TRP A 224 -23.61 0.70 4.86
CA TRP A 224 -22.80 -0.53 4.66
C TRP A 224 -21.32 -0.41 5.06
N GLY A 225 -20.82 0.80 5.28
CA GLY A 225 -19.40 1.03 5.58
C GLY A 225 -18.93 2.44 5.24
N ASP A 226 -17.65 2.61 4.97
CA ASP A 226 -17.07 3.91 4.63
C ASP A 226 -16.41 3.89 3.25
N VAL A 227 -16.42 5.04 2.58
CA VAL A 227 -15.56 5.31 1.42
C VAL A 227 -14.65 6.48 1.75
N SER A 228 -13.38 6.39 1.43
CA SER A 228 -12.41 7.47 1.64
C SER A 228 -11.49 7.68 0.45
N LEU A 229 -11.07 8.92 0.27
CA LEU A 229 -10.01 9.35 -0.65
C LEU A 229 -8.90 9.98 0.17
N VAL A 230 -7.69 9.45 0.04
CA VAL A 230 -6.54 9.89 0.82
C VAL A 230 -5.33 10.15 -0.07
N ALA A 231 -4.49 11.10 0.31
CA ALA A 231 -3.10 11.18 -0.16
C ALA A 231 -2.27 10.26 0.74
N LYS A 232 -1.57 9.30 0.14
CA LYS A 232 -0.72 8.30 0.83
C LYS A 232 0.71 8.43 0.35
N ASN A 233 1.63 8.41 1.31
CA ASN A 233 3.07 8.37 1.09
C ASN A 233 3.67 7.21 1.86
N VAL A 234 4.62 6.50 1.25
CA VAL A 234 5.49 5.52 1.88
C VAL A 234 6.91 5.80 1.45
N TYR A 235 7.80 5.93 2.41
CA TYR A 235 9.21 6.18 2.20
C TYR A 235 10.06 5.07 2.82
N TYR A 236 11.10 4.67 2.10
CA TYR A 236 12.15 3.78 2.56
C TYR A 236 13.51 4.38 2.25
N GLN A 237 14.42 4.31 3.21
CA GLN A 237 15.84 4.53 3.02
C GLN A 237 16.59 3.33 3.58
N PHE A 238 17.54 2.79 2.85
CA PHE A 238 18.42 1.73 3.36
C PHE A 238 19.85 2.00 2.91
N LYS A 239 20.80 1.66 3.81
CA LYS A 239 22.20 1.99 3.66
C LYS A 239 23.06 0.73 3.76
N PRO A 240 23.04 -0.16 2.74
CA PRO A 240 23.92 -1.30 2.70
C PRO A 240 25.34 -0.82 2.40
N TYR A 241 26.25 -1.04 3.35
CA TYR A 241 27.65 -0.58 3.29
C TYR A 241 27.71 0.94 3.04
N ASN A 242 28.44 1.42 2.05
CA ASN A 242 28.54 2.86 1.70
C ASN A 242 27.54 3.28 0.61
N THR A 243 26.48 2.52 0.38
CA THR A 243 25.47 2.82 -0.62
C THR A 243 24.18 3.23 0.08
N THR A 244 23.60 4.37 -0.30
CA THR A 244 22.28 4.80 0.14
C THR A 244 21.29 4.58 -0.99
N VAL A 245 20.20 3.92 -0.68
CA VAL A 245 19.07 3.76 -1.61
C VAL A 245 17.84 4.37 -0.96
N ASP A 246 17.25 5.34 -1.64
CA ASP A 246 16.00 5.99 -1.25
C ASP A 246 14.90 5.54 -2.19
N LEU A 247 13.73 5.27 -1.63
CA LEU A 247 12.53 4.92 -2.38
C LEU A 247 11.35 5.66 -1.77
N ASN A 248 10.70 6.48 -2.58
CA ASN A 248 9.50 7.21 -2.19
C ASN A 248 8.34 6.88 -3.11
N MET A 249 7.23 6.47 -2.53
CA MET A 249 5.99 6.15 -3.22
C MET A 249 4.91 7.11 -2.73
N PHE A 250 4.37 7.92 -3.63
CA PHE A 250 3.36 8.93 -3.29
C PHE A 250 2.22 8.91 -4.31
N GLY A 251 0.98 9.05 -3.82
CA GLY A 251 -0.18 9.17 -4.68
C GLY A 251 -1.51 9.18 -3.95
N ALA A 252 -2.57 9.31 -4.71
CA ALA A 252 -3.94 9.24 -4.19
C ALA A 252 -4.39 7.78 -4.05
N ALA A 253 -5.12 7.47 -2.99
CA ALA A 253 -5.74 6.16 -2.81
C ALA A 253 -7.23 6.33 -2.51
N ILE A 254 -8.05 5.48 -3.15
CA ILE A 254 -9.47 5.32 -2.85
C ILE A 254 -9.67 4.01 -2.10
N ALA A 255 -10.44 4.04 -1.02
CA ALA A 255 -10.63 2.91 -0.13
C ALA A 255 -12.10 2.73 0.24
N ALA A 256 -12.53 1.47 0.41
CA ALA A 256 -13.85 1.11 0.90
C ALA A 256 -13.70 0.23 2.15
N THR A 257 -14.24 0.66 3.29
CA THR A 257 -14.14 -0.06 4.57
C THR A 257 -15.45 -0.79 4.87
N PHE A 258 -15.36 -2.09 5.04
CA PHE A 258 -16.46 -2.96 5.50
C PHE A 258 -16.23 -3.35 6.96
N ARG A 259 -17.31 -3.38 7.76
CA ARG A 259 -17.27 -3.71 9.19
C ARG A 259 -18.16 -4.91 9.49
N PHE A 260 -17.68 -5.77 10.40
CA PHE A 260 -18.36 -7.01 10.80
C PHE A 260 -18.41 -7.13 12.32
#